data_de34560f2fff23bed762f576a18f4d6c
#
_entry.id   de34560f2fff23bed762f576a18f4d6c
#
_cell.length_a   1.000
_cell.length_b   1.000
_cell.length_c   1.000
_cell.angle_alpha   90.00
_cell.angle_beta   90.00
_cell.angle_gamma   90.00
#
_symmetry.space_group_name_H-M   'P 1'
#
loop_
_entity.id
_entity.type
_entity.pdbx_description
1 polymer ?
#
loop_
_entity_poly.entity_id
_entity_poly.type
_entity_poly.pdbx_seq_one_letter_code
_entity_poly.pdbx_strand_id
1 'polypeptide(L)'
;MVSLRRGGDGVQDEEIAIENAAAHSRGGGRITAIISAVALALSVYSLWETTLKQADLHVFVPPVLQYSAPYQNSNFEMIAIPVTLTNDGAQTGTVLSMELAVTDPRTNATKRFYSADFGRWTMERTRSGSYRPFAPISLVGRTSRTESVLFYTRGEEEKPDQLIRETGTYRFTLQLEQAASDSVSFLDRLWRHRPSTLTFERELRFYDARAFNNGTLPMYAKDWRSTMSGAEK
;
A
#
# COMPACT_ATOMS: atom_id res chain seq x y z
N MET A 1 -78.24 -56.84 -31.65
CA MET A 1 -76.88 -57.34 -31.63
C MET A 1 -75.90 -56.10 -31.58
N VAL A 2 -75.52 -55.67 -30.40
CA VAL A 2 -74.72 -54.46 -30.20
C VAL A 2 -73.32 -54.91 -29.85
N SER A 3 -72.36 -54.55 -30.70
CA SER A 3 -70.92 -54.86 -30.51
C SER A 3 -70.29 -53.76 -29.69
N LEU A 4 -69.88 -54.05 -28.49
CA LEU A 4 -69.00 -53.22 -27.63
C LEU A 4 -67.55 -53.24 -28.13
N ARG A 5 -67.06 -52.12 -28.64
CA ARG A 5 -65.65 -51.94 -28.99
C ARG A 5 -64.89 -51.36 -27.77
N ARG A 6 -64.01 -52.14 -27.27
CA ARG A 6 -63.19 -51.90 -26.06
C ARG A 6 -62.10 -50.83 -26.39
N GLY A 7 -62.16 -49.69 -25.70
CA GLY A 7 -61.08 -48.71 -25.75
C GLY A 7 -59.92 -49.16 -24.88
N GLY A 8 -58.70 -49.26 -25.46
CA GLY A 8 -57.53 -49.74 -24.79
C GLY A 8 -56.27 -48.90 -25.05
N ASP A 9 -56.36 -47.79 -25.78
CA ASP A 9 -55.14 -47.07 -26.24
C ASP A 9 -54.78 -45.81 -25.43
N GLY A 10 -55.59 -45.40 -24.43
CA GLY A 10 -55.33 -44.16 -23.68
C GLY A 10 -54.31 -44.28 -22.54
N VAL A 11 -54.04 -45.50 -22.06
CA VAL A 11 -53.16 -45.67 -20.84
C VAL A 11 -51.69 -45.71 -21.20
N GLN A 12 -51.31 -46.17 -22.39
CA GLN A 12 -49.89 -46.23 -22.81
C GLN A 12 -49.33 -44.87 -23.19
N ASP A 13 -50.13 -44.00 -23.74
CA ASP A 13 -49.70 -42.65 -24.13
C ASP A 13 -49.46 -41.72 -22.92
N GLU A 14 -50.18 -41.91 -21.81
CA GLU A 14 -49.98 -41.18 -20.56
C GLU A 14 -48.71 -41.65 -19.83
N GLU A 15 -48.40 -42.93 -19.84
CA GLU A 15 -47.23 -43.46 -19.19
C GLU A 15 -45.94 -43.05 -19.91
N ILE A 16 -45.93 -43.00 -21.24
CA ILE A 16 -44.80 -42.48 -22.06
C ILE A 16 -44.61 -40.99 -21.86
N ALA A 17 -45.69 -40.19 -21.70
CA ALA A 17 -45.61 -38.76 -21.44
C ALA A 17 -45.01 -38.47 -20.07
N ILE A 18 -45.35 -39.25 -19.05
CA ILE A 18 -44.78 -39.07 -17.67
C ILE A 18 -43.29 -39.48 -17.63
N GLU A 19 -42.91 -40.53 -18.33
CA GLU A 19 -41.53 -41.00 -18.39
C GLU A 19 -40.62 -40.02 -19.13
N ASN A 20 -41.10 -39.42 -20.22
CA ASN A 20 -40.38 -38.34 -20.94
C ASN A 20 -40.27 -37.05 -20.13
N ALA A 21 -41.31 -36.68 -19.37
CA ALA A 21 -41.26 -35.51 -18.47
C ALA A 21 -40.23 -35.74 -17.31
N ALA A 22 -40.18 -36.96 -16.77
CA ALA A 22 -39.20 -37.30 -15.71
C ALA A 22 -37.74 -37.36 -16.22
N ALA A 23 -37.54 -37.76 -17.48
CA ALA A 23 -36.22 -37.79 -18.10
C ALA A 23 -35.69 -36.36 -18.40
N HIS A 24 -36.55 -35.45 -18.83
CA HIS A 24 -36.20 -34.04 -19.06
C HIS A 24 -35.89 -33.30 -17.76
N SER A 25 -36.52 -33.65 -16.64
CA SER A 25 -36.28 -33.00 -15.35
C SER A 25 -34.90 -33.38 -14.74
N ARG A 26 -34.37 -34.58 -15.03
CA ARG A 26 -33.07 -35.02 -14.52
C ARG A 26 -31.88 -34.32 -15.17
N GLY A 27 -31.96 -33.90 -16.43
CA GLY A 27 -30.90 -33.14 -17.11
C GLY A 27 -30.87 -31.69 -16.68
N GLY A 28 -32.02 -31.04 -16.51
CA GLY A 28 -32.15 -29.65 -16.12
C GLY A 28 -31.62 -29.37 -14.70
N GLY A 29 -31.84 -30.30 -13.75
CA GLY A 29 -31.38 -30.13 -12.36
C GLY A 29 -29.86 -30.06 -12.20
N ARG A 30 -29.11 -30.79 -13.01
CA ARG A 30 -27.62 -30.76 -12.96
C ARG A 30 -27.06 -29.45 -13.48
N ILE A 31 -27.60 -28.93 -14.59
CA ILE A 31 -27.18 -27.64 -15.17
C ILE A 31 -27.51 -26.51 -14.20
N THR A 32 -28.69 -26.52 -13.63
CA THR A 32 -29.11 -25.53 -12.63
C THR A 32 -28.24 -25.57 -11.39
N ALA A 33 -27.88 -26.77 -10.91
CA ALA A 33 -26.98 -26.92 -9.77
C ALA A 33 -25.58 -26.37 -10.06
N ILE A 34 -25.04 -26.60 -11.26
CA ILE A 34 -23.73 -26.05 -11.68
C ILE A 34 -23.78 -24.54 -11.75
N ILE A 35 -24.81 -23.97 -12.38
CA ILE A 35 -24.99 -22.50 -12.47
C ILE A 35 -25.09 -21.88 -11.08
N SER A 36 -25.88 -22.50 -10.18
CA SER A 36 -26.00 -22.03 -8.80
C SER A 36 -24.68 -22.11 -8.02
N ALA A 37 -23.90 -23.17 -8.21
CA ALA A 37 -22.58 -23.30 -7.57
C ALA A 37 -21.60 -22.24 -8.09
N VAL A 38 -21.59 -21.96 -9.39
CA VAL A 38 -20.78 -20.89 -9.98
C VAL A 38 -21.20 -19.52 -9.46
N ALA A 39 -22.51 -19.25 -9.43
CA ALA A 39 -23.04 -17.98 -8.89
C ALA A 39 -22.68 -17.78 -7.41
N LEU A 40 -22.76 -18.86 -6.60
CA LEU A 40 -22.35 -18.83 -5.20
C LEU A 40 -20.84 -18.56 -5.06
N ALA A 41 -20.01 -19.23 -5.85
CA ALA A 41 -18.56 -19.03 -5.83
C ALA A 41 -18.18 -17.59 -6.20
N LEU A 42 -18.82 -17.03 -7.24
CA LEU A 42 -18.62 -15.62 -7.63
C LEU A 42 -19.10 -14.65 -6.54
N SER A 43 -20.21 -14.96 -5.87
CA SER A 43 -20.72 -14.14 -4.77
C SER A 43 -19.77 -14.15 -3.57
N VAL A 44 -19.23 -15.31 -3.20
CA VAL A 44 -18.24 -15.45 -2.12
C VAL A 44 -16.95 -14.73 -2.49
N TYR A 45 -16.46 -14.87 -3.71
CA TYR A 45 -15.29 -14.16 -4.20
C TYR A 45 -15.51 -12.64 -4.18
N SER A 46 -16.64 -12.17 -4.64
CA SER A 46 -17.00 -10.75 -4.63
C SER A 46 -17.04 -10.21 -3.20
N LEU A 47 -17.66 -10.94 -2.26
CA LEU A 47 -17.71 -10.56 -0.84
C LEU A 47 -16.30 -10.47 -0.23
N TRP A 48 -15.46 -11.44 -0.55
CA TRP A 48 -14.05 -11.42 -0.11
C TRP A 48 -13.33 -10.17 -0.61
N GLU A 49 -13.38 -9.93 -1.92
CA GLU A 49 -12.66 -8.82 -2.55
C GLU A 49 -13.18 -7.45 -2.11
N THR A 50 -14.49 -7.32 -1.84
CA THR A 50 -15.10 -6.02 -1.52
C THR A 50 -15.12 -5.70 -0.03
N THR A 51 -15.09 -6.71 0.85
CA THR A 51 -15.36 -6.50 2.29
C THR A 51 -14.36 -7.16 3.21
N LEU A 52 -13.90 -8.37 2.87
CA LEU A 52 -13.10 -9.18 3.80
C LEU A 52 -11.59 -9.07 3.58
N LYS A 53 -11.15 -8.65 2.40
CA LYS A 53 -9.74 -8.50 2.10
C LYS A 53 -9.09 -7.50 3.06
N GLN A 54 -8.12 -7.98 3.82
CA GLN A 54 -7.40 -7.16 4.79
C GLN A 54 -6.73 -5.96 4.12
N ALA A 55 -6.38 -4.94 4.92
CA ALA A 55 -5.62 -3.80 4.44
C ALA A 55 -4.27 -4.26 3.89
N ASP A 56 -3.96 -3.82 2.68
CA ASP A 56 -2.70 -4.06 1.99
C ASP A 56 -2.05 -2.71 1.67
N LEU A 57 -1.17 -2.28 2.57
CA LEU A 57 -0.59 -0.95 2.52
C LEU A 57 0.72 -0.94 1.74
N HIS A 58 0.74 -0.18 0.67
CA HIS A 58 1.92 0.10 -0.13
C HIS A 58 2.38 1.55 0.05
N VAL A 59 3.69 1.75 -0.01
CA VAL A 59 4.31 3.06 0.11
C VAL A 59 5.07 3.41 -1.16
N PHE A 60 4.87 4.62 -1.61
CA PHE A 60 5.58 5.21 -2.74
C PHE A 60 6.27 6.51 -2.30
N VAL A 61 7.50 6.70 -2.77
CA VAL A 61 8.33 7.87 -2.50
C VAL A 61 8.73 8.50 -3.83
N PRO A 62 8.54 9.82 -4.03
CA PRO A 62 8.88 10.48 -5.29
C PRO A 62 10.40 10.47 -5.55
N PRO A 63 10.81 10.72 -6.81
CA PRO A 63 12.23 10.70 -7.19
C PRO A 63 13.07 11.80 -6.55
N VAL A 64 12.44 12.84 -6.01
CA VAL A 64 13.11 13.97 -5.36
C VAL A 64 12.63 14.08 -3.93
N LEU A 65 13.56 14.20 -2.99
CA LEU A 65 13.31 14.52 -1.59
C LEU A 65 14.16 15.71 -1.15
N GLN A 66 13.86 16.27 0.01
CA GLN A 66 14.58 17.41 0.55
C GLN A 66 15.32 17.03 1.82
N TYR A 67 16.57 17.39 1.90
CA TYR A 67 17.43 17.21 3.07
C TYR A 67 17.82 18.57 3.65
N SER A 68 17.79 18.68 4.96
CA SER A 68 18.31 19.84 5.70
C SER A 68 19.40 19.40 6.66
N ALA A 69 20.58 19.97 6.48
CA ALA A 69 21.73 19.72 7.36
C ALA A 69 21.51 20.33 8.76
N PRO A 70 22.25 19.85 9.76
CA PRO A 70 22.26 20.43 11.10
C PRO A 70 22.55 21.92 11.08
N TYR A 71 21.88 22.65 11.95
CA TYR A 71 22.08 24.08 12.12
C TYR A 71 22.94 24.36 13.35
N GLN A 72 23.93 25.24 13.25
CA GLN A 72 24.77 25.69 14.35
C GLN A 72 25.40 24.56 15.20
N ASN A 73 26.04 23.60 14.56
CA ASN A 73 26.66 22.42 15.21
C ASN A 73 25.71 21.51 16.01
N SER A 74 24.43 21.60 15.78
CA SER A 74 23.48 20.62 16.33
C SER A 74 23.56 19.30 15.57
N ASN A 75 23.11 18.20 16.20
CA ASN A 75 22.95 16.91 15.53
C ASN A 75 21.60 16.78 14.80
N PHE A 76 20.84 17.85 14.76
CA PHE A 76 19.49 17.87 14.24
C PHE A 76 19.49 17.94 12.72
N GLU A 77 19.36 16.79 12.09
CA GLU A 77 19.14 16.65 10.66
C GLU A 77 17.65 16.43 10.38
N MET A 78 17.18 16.87 9.23
CA MET A 78 15.81 16.69 8.79
C MET A 78 15.75 16.21 7.35
N ILE A 79 14.81 15.31 7.09
CA ILE A 79 14.50 14.84 5.74
C ILE A 79 13.00 15.03 5.52
N ALA A 80 12.65 15.75 4.46
CA ALA A 80 11.26 15.93 4.06
C ALA A 80 10.94 15.05 2.86
N ILE A 81 9.97 14.17 3.02
CA ILE A 81 9.57 13.19 2.00
C ILE A 81 8.06 13.29 1.78
N PRO A 82 7.61 13.61 0.56
CA PRO A 82 6.22 13.36 0.18
C PRO A 82 6.01 11.85 0.08
N VAL A 83 5.26 11.28 1.00
CA VAL A 83 4.96 9.85 1.05
C VAL A 83 3.56 9.62 0.54
N THR A 84 3.40 8.80 -0.49
CA THR A 84 2.10 8.33 -0.96
C THR A 84 1.86 6.93 -0.41
N LEU A 85 0.78 6.78 0.33
CA LEU A 85 0.31 5.51 0.86
C LEU A 85 -0.90 5.07 0.05
N THR A 86 -0.93 3.81 -0.37
CA THR A 86 -2.08 3.18 -1.04
C THR A 86 -2.52 1.98 -0.22
N ASN A 87 -3.83 1.77 -0.17
CA ASN A 87 -4.43 0.59 0.46
C ASN A 87 -5.17 -0.21 -0.63
N ASP A 88 -4.60 -1.32 -1.07
CA ASP A 88 -5.17 -2.21 -2.07
C ASP A 88 -6.12 -3.27 -1.46
N GLY A 89 -6.26 -3.27 -0.14
CA GLY A 89 -7.24 -4.06 0.58
C GLY A 89 -8.63 -3.44 0.57
N ALA A 90 -9.61 -4.15 1.13
CA ALA A 90 -10.98 -3.66 1.32
C ALA A 90 -11.19 -3.04 2.70
N GLN A 91 -10.47 -3.53 3.70
CA GLN A 91 -10.55 -3.02 5.08
C GLN A 91 -9.67 -1.79 5.27
N THR A 92 -10.01 -0.98 6.27
CA THR A 92 -9.21 0.18 6.65
C THR A 92 -7.88 -0.26 7.27
N GLY A 93 -6.77 0.28 6.77
CA GLY A 93 -5.44 0.13 7.35
C GLY A 93 -4.98 1.41 8.04
N THR A 94 -4.22 1.29 9.12
CA THR A 94 -3.68 2.45 9.83
C THR A 94 -2.18 2.33 9.99
N VAL A 95 -1.46 3.37 9.56
CA VAL A 95 -0.02 3.55 9.79
C VAL A 95 0.12 4.33 11.10
N LEU A 96 0.77 3.73 12.09
CA LEU A 96 0.98 4.30 13.42
C LEU A 96 2.19 5.21 13.47
N SER A 97 3.28 4.79 12.85
CA SER A 97 4.54 5.53 12.77
C SER A 97 5.32 5.19 11.51
N MET A 98 6.32 6.01 11.20
CA MET A 98 7.27 5.76 10.13
C MET A 98 8.69 5.99 10.67
N GLU A 99 9.58 5.04 10.38
CA GLU A 99 11.00 5.17 10.65
C GLU A 99 11.78 5.17 9.33
N LEU A 100 12.74 6.07 9.21
CA LEU A 100 13.60 6.18 8.05
C LEU A 100 15.05 5.96 8.48
N ALA A 101 15.65 4.85 8.07
CA ALA A 101 17.07 4.62 8.23
C ALA A 101 17.81 5.09 6.99
N VAL A 102 18.83 5.93 7.16
CA VAL A 102 19.70 6.40 6.09
C VAL A 102 21.09 5.84 6.30
N THR A 103 21.64 5.23 5.28
CA THR A 103 22.98 4.62 5.31
C THR A 103 23.87 5.26 4.25
N ASP A 104 25.07 5.67 4.64
CA ASP A 104 26.14 6.00 3.70
C ASP A 104 26.83 4.68 3.29
N PRO A 105 26.67 4.22 2.03
CA PRO A 105 27.24 2.95 1.61
C PRO A 105 28.79 2.93 1.56
N ARG A 106 29.45 4.10 1.63
CA ARG A 106 30.90 4.21 1.63
C ARG A 106 31.50 3.88 3.00
N THR A 107 30.81 4.30 4.07
CA THR A 107 31.25 4.13 5.46
C THR A 107 30.44 3.07 6.22
N ASN A 108 29.33 2.60 5.67
CA ASN A 108 28.30 1.81 6.35
C ASN A 108 27.71 2.48 7.61
N ALA A 109 27.96 3.77 7.79
CA ALA A 109 27.34 4.53 8.86
C ALA A 109 25.84 4.66 8.58
N THR A 110 25.03 4.43 9.60
CA THR A 110 23.56 4.52 9.51
C THR A 110 23.02 5.43 10.58
N LYS A 111 22.07 6.28 10.22
CA LYS A 111 21.35 7.16 11.15
C LYS A 111 19.84 6.97 10.96
N ARG A 112 19.10 7.02 12.07
CA ARG A 112 17.65 6.84 12.08
C ARG A 112 16.93 8.15 12.24
N PHE A 113 15.84 8.28 11.53
CA PHE A 113 14.98 9.44 11.52
C PHE A 113 13.54 8.97 11.77
N TYR A 114 12.78 9.73 12.53
CA TYR A 114 11.43 9.39 12.94
C TYR A 114 10.44 10.39 12.39
N SER A 115 9.28 9.92 11.95
CA SER A 115 8.19 10.80 11.52
C SER A 115 7.73 11.66 12.68
N ALA A 116 7.92 12.96 12.58
CA ALA A 116 7.60 13.89 13.65
C ALA A 116 6.45 14.83 13.28
N ASP A 117 6.39 15.25 12.02
CA ASP A 117 5.45 16.28 11.59
C ASP A 117 4.99 16.05 10.15
N PHE A 118 3.83 16.63 9.83
CA PHE A 118 3.39 16.85 8.46
C PHE A 118 3.60 18.29 8.07
N GLY A 119 4.02 18.53 6.85
CA GLY A 119 4.18 19.87 6.32
C GLY A 119 5.33 19.97 5.34
N ARG A 120 5.67 21.20 4.99
CA ARG A 120 6.80 21.50 4.11
C ARG A 120 7.70 22.52 4.79
N TRP A 121 8.99 22.36 4.63
CA TRP A 121 9.94 23.40 4.93
C TRP A 121 10.15 24.25 3.70
N THR A 122 10.19 25.56 3.89
CA THR A 122 10.61 26.48 2.85
C THR A 122 12.15 26.41 2.70
N MET A 123 12.68 26.94 1.62
CA MET A 123 14.13 27.09 1.45
C MET A 123 14.78 27.91 2.58
N GLU A 124 14.00 28.78 3.21
CA GLU A 124 14.44 29.62 4.33
C GLU A 124 14.34 28.93 5.70
N ARG A 125 14.12 27.60 5.74
CA ARG A 125 13.93 26.80 6.98
C ARG A 125 12.77 27.29 7.85
N THR A 126 11.78 27.92 7.27
CA THR A 126 10.54 28.26 7.97
C THR A 126 9.47 27.21 7.74
N ARG A 127 8.62 26.99 8.74
CA ARG A 127 7.49 26.06 8.64
C ARG A 127 6.41 26.65 7.74
N SER A 128 5.87 25.84 6.84
CA SER A 128 4.70 26.24 6.06
C SER A 128 3.47 26.40 6.96
N GLY A 129 2.51 27.21 6.52
CA GLY A 129 1.25 27.40 7.27
C GLY A 129 0.39 26.14 7.45
N SER A 130 0.71 25.03 6.76
CA SER A 130 0.03 23.74 6.87
C SER A 130 0.74 22.73 7.79
N TYR A 131 1.68 23.20 8.61
CA TYR A 131 2.41 22.37 9.56
C TYR A 131 1.49 21.81 10.65
N ARG A 132 1.63 20.53 10.95
CA ARG A 132 0.94 19.84 12.05
C ARG A 132 1.78 18.66 12.56
N PRO A 133 1.69 18.31 13.86
CA PRO A 133 2.34 17.11 14.39
C PRO A 133 1.92 15.85 13.65
N PHE A 134 2.83 14.89 13.57
CA PHE A 134 2.51 13.57 13.03
C PHE A 134 1.42 12.90 13.86
N ALA A 135 0.44 12.35 13.19
CA ALA A 135 -0.62 11.55 13.77
C ALA A 135 -0.83 10.30 12.93
N PRO A 136 -1.33 9.20 13.50
CA PRO A 136 -1.63 7.99 12.74
C PRO A 136 -2.47 8.28 11.50
N ILE A 137 -2.09 7.63 10.39
CA ILE A 137 -2.74 7.80 9.09
C ILE A 137 -3.64 6.59 8.85
N SER A 138 -4.95 6.81 8.86
CA SER A 138 -5.91 5.78 8.47
C SER A 138 -6.27 5.92 6.99
N LEU A 139 -6.20 4.80 6.25
CA LEU A 139 -6.60 4.69 4.86
C LEU A 139 -7.75 3.71 4.74
N VAL A 140 -8.85 4.20 4.22
CA VAL A 140 -9.98 3.35 3.82
C VAL A 140 -9.54 2.41 2.70
N GLY A 141 -10.17 1.25 2.59
CA GLY A 141 -9.87 0.31 1.52
C GLY A 141 -9.95 0.94 0.13
N ARG A 142 -9.01 0.57 -0.75
CA ARG A 142 -8.92 1.03 -2.15
C ARG A 142 -8.76 2.55 -2.32
N THR A 143 -8.10 3.17 -1.35
CA THR A 143 -7.78 4.60 -1.42
C THR A 143 -6.29 4.85 -1.34
N SER A 144 -5.90 6.02 -1.82
CA SER A 144 -4.54 6.52 -1.68
C SER A 144 -4.53 7.89 -1.02
N ARG A 145 -3.43 8.19 -0.32
CA ARG A 145 -3.22 9.46 0.34
C ARG A 145 -1.76 9.86 0.28
N THR A 146 -1.50 11.12 -0.07
CA THR A 146 -0.15 11.69 -0.07
C THR A 146 -0.03 12.70 1.05
N GLU A 147 1.01 12.53 1.88
CA GLU A 147 1.37 13.47 2.94
C GLU A 147 2.86 13.82 2.84
N SER A 148 3.18 15.09 3.04
CA SER A 148 4.56 15.52 3.23
C SER A 148 4.98 15.24 4.66
N VAL A 149 5.83 14.23 4.86
CA VAL A 149 6.31 13.82 6.18
C VAL A 149 7.69 14.41 6.42
N LEU A 150 7.86 15.01 7.59
CA LEU A 150 9.13 15.50 8.08
C LEU A 150 9.70 14.48 9.05
N PHE A 151 10.88 13.98 8.70
CA PHE A 151 11.63 13.03 9.51
C PHE A 151 12.75 13.75 10.23
N TYR A 152 12.80 13.61 11.55
CA TYR A 152 13.80 14.22 12.42
C TYR A 152 14.63 13.17 13.13
N THR A 153 15.87 13.52 13.46
CA THR A 153 16.68 12.76 14.40
C THR A 153 16.25 13.01 15.84
N ARG A 154 16.53 12.08 16.74
CA ARG A 154 16.24 12.25 18.17
C ARG A 154 17.18 13.23 18.89
N GLY A 155 18.15 13.81 18.19
CA GLY A 155 19.04 14.80 18.73
C GLY A 155 20.45 14.27 19.04
N GLU A 156 21.05 14.68 20.16
CA GLU A 156 22.47 14.49 20.45
C GLU A 156 22.91 13.03 20.67
N GLU A 157 21.96 12.16 21.00
CA GLU A 157 22.23 10.74 21.23
C GLU A 157 22.44 9.94 19.94
N GLU A 158 21.99 10.45 18.81
CA GLU A 158 22.08 9.79 17.51
C GLU A 158 23.43 10.01 16.86
N LYS A 159 24.15 8.91 16.63
CA LYS A 159 25.44 8.95 15.89
C LYS A 159 25.26 8.30 14.52
N PRO A 160 25.99 8.78 13.51
CA PRO A 160 26.92 9.93 13.50
C PRO A 160 26.18 11.27 13.65
N ASP A 161 26.87 12.27 14.17
CA ASP A 161 26.32 13.61 14.42
C ASP A 161 25.70 14.22 13.18
N GLN A 162 26.39 14.12 12.06
CA GLN A 162 25.86 14.41 10.73
C GLN A 162 26.23 13.25 9.80
N LEU A 163 25.24 12.67 9.14
CA LEU A 163 25.47 11.56 8.22
C LEU A 163 25.80 12.04 6.80
N ILE A 164 24.97 12.96 6.27
CA ILE A 164 25.08 13.44 4.89
C ILE A 164 26.02 14.65 4.86
N ARG A 165 27.32 14.40 4.64
CA ARG A 165 28.38 15.43 4.66
C ARG A 165 28.94 15.77 3.29
N GLU A 166 28.74 14.90 2.32
CA GLU A 166 29.37 14.98 1.01
C GLU A 166 28.38 14.64 -0.09
N THR A 167 28.72 15.03 -1.31
CA THR A 167 28.02 14.54 -2.50
C THR A 167 28.17 13.04 -2.64
N GLY A 168 27.15 12.38 -3.15
CA GLY A 168 27.17 10.94 -3.34
C GLY A 168 25.78 10.31 -3.18
N THR A 169 25.75 9.00 -3.33
CA THR A 169 24.53 8.20 -3.20
C THR A 169 24.38 7.71 -1.78
N TYR A 170 23.19 7.87 -1.23
CA TYR A 170 22.80 7.38 0.08
C TYR A 170 21.63 6.41 -0.06
N ARG A 171 21.63 5.38 0.79
CA ARG A 171 20.56 4.38 0.83
C ARG A 171 19.60 4.73 1.95
N PHE A 172 18.30 4.73 1.59
CA PHE A 172 17.17 5.01 2.46
C PHE A 172 16.36 3.75 2.64
N THR A 173 15.99 3.44 3.87
CA THR A 173 15.09 2.35 4.21
C THR A 173 13.95 2.92 5.04
N LEU A 174 12.78 3.06 4.42
CA LEU A 174 11.56 3.52 5.07
C LEU A 174 10.78 2.31 5.57
N GLN A 175 10.51 2.28 6.85
CA GLN A 175 9.73 1.24 7.51
C GLN A 175 8.44 1.84 8.06
N LEU A 176 7.32 1.18 7.78
CA LEU A 176 6.00 1.55 8.29
C LEU A 176 5.62 0.63 9.45
N GLU A 177 5.23 1.22 10.56
CA GLU A 177 4.56 0.53 11.65
C GLU A 177 3.05 0.60 11.42
N GLN A 178 2.41 -0.56 11.31
CA GLN A 178 0.98 -0.67 11.05
C GLN A 178 0.26 -1.12 12.30
N ALA A 179 -0.98 -0.63 12.51
CA ALA A 179 -1.84 -1.15 13.55
C ALA A 179 -2.16 -2.61 13.26
N ALA A 180 -2.10 -3.45 14.31
CA ALA A 180 -2.54 -4.83 14.20
C ALA A 180 -4.04 -4.86 13.87
N SER A 181 -4.43 -5.68 12.91
CA SER A 181 -5.85 -5.94 12.65
C SER A 181 -6.35 -6.99 13.64
N ASP A 182 -7.36 -6.65 14.44
CA ASP A 182 -7.99 -7.58 15.40
C ASP A 182 -8.83 -8.68 14.74
N SER A 183 -8.94 -8.66 13.41
CA SER A 183 -9.75 -9.61 12.66
C SER A 183 -9.06 -10.97 12.49
N VAL A 184 -9.60 -11.96 13.20
CA VAL A 184 -9.42 -13.41 13.01
C VAL A 184 -7.96 -13.90 13.02
N SER A 185 -7.39 -14.02 14.19
CA SER A 185 -6.01 -14.47 14.48
C SER A 185 -5.57 -15.81 13.87
N PHE A 186 -6.49 -16.63 13.33
CA PHE A 186 -6.16 -17.91 12.72
C PHE A 186 -5.65 -17.78 11.28
N LEU A 187 -6.25 -16.92 10.48
CA LEU A 187 -5.81 -16.67 9.09
C LEU A 187 -4.59 -15.75 9.03
N ASP A 188 -4.45 -14.82 9.97
CA ASP A 188 -3.27 -13.95 10.12
C ASP A 188 -1.97 -14.73 10.33
N ARG A 189 -2.04 -15.91 10.96
CA ARG A 189 -0.87 -16.78 11.15
C ARG A 189 -0.33 -17.38 9.86
N LEU A 190 -1.19 -17.55 8.87
CA LEU A 190 -0.81 -18.04 7.55
C LEU A 190 -0.28 -16.91 6.63
N TRP A 191 -0.74 -15.68 6.86
CA TRP A 191 -0.45 -14.50 6.03
C TRP A 191 0.20 -13.42 6.88
N ARG A 192 1.38 -13.70 7.43
CA ARG A 192 2.14 -12.72 8.20
C ARG A 192 2.35 -11.46 7.36
N HIS A 193 1.70 -10.39 7.75
CA HIS A 193 1.99 -9.06 7.24
C HIS A 193 3.43 -8.73 7.63
N ARG A 194 4.31 -8.72 6.64
CA ARG A 194 5.65 -8.17 6.82
C ARG A 194 5.49 -6.66 6.97
N PRO A 195 6.26 -6.04 7.88
CA PRO A 195 6.27 -4.59 7.93
C PRO A 195 6.57 -4.07 6.52
N SER A 196 5.77 -3.12 6.05
CA SER A 196 5.99 -2.54 4.73
C SER A 196 7.30 -1.76 4.79
N THR A 197 8.32 -2.31 4.16
CA THR A 197 9.66 -1.71 4.11
C THR A 197 9.99 -1.38 2.67
N LEU A 198 10.31 -0.12 2.41
CA LEU A 198 10.74 0.37 1.11
C LEU A 198 12.20 0.80 1.19
N THR A 199 13.06 0.18 0.38
CA THR A 199 14.46 0.59 0.24
C THR A 199 14.65 1.28 -1.09
N PHE A 200 15.28 2.45 -1.08
CA PHE A 200 15.56 3.25 -2.27
C PHE A 200 16.86 4.04 -2.10
N GLU A 201 17.43 4.51 -3.21
CA GLU A 201 18.65 5.32 -3.20
C GLU A 201 18.38 6.72 -3.73
N ARG A 202 19.06 7.70 -3.14
CA ARG A 202 19.03 9.09 -3.58
C ARG A 202 20.44 9.65 -3.60
N GLU A 203 20.71 10.46 -4.61
CA GLU A 203 22.00 11.09 -4.85
C GLU A 203 21.94 12.57 -4.47
N LEU A 204 22.86 12.98 -3.61
CA LEU A 204 23.17 14.38 -3.40
C LEU A 204 24.21 14.80 -4.44
N ARG A 205 23.79 15.56 -5.45
CA ARG A 205 24.66 15.96 -6.58
C ARG A 205 25.45 17.22 -6.34
N PHE A 206 24.96 18.05 -5.45
CA PHE A 206 25.50 19.35 -5.23
C PHE A 206 25.71 19.56 -3.74
N TYR A 207 26.93 19.91 -3.39
CA TYR A 207 27.32 20.31 -2.05
C TYR A 207 27.85 21.74 -2.10
N ASP A 208 27.06 22.70 -1.63
CA ASP A 208 27.49 24.04 -1.35
C ASP A 208 27.40 24.27 0.16
N ALA A 209 28.53 24.56 0.81
CA ALA A 209 28.58 24.82 2.24
C ALA A 209 27.65 25.95 2.69
N ARG A 210 27.36 26.92 1.81
CA ARG A 210 26.38 27.99 2.08
C ARG A 210 24.95 27.47 2.05
N ALA A 211 24.63 26.62 1.07
CA ALA A 211 23.30 25.99 0.97
C ALA A 211 23.10 25.00 2.13
N PHE A 212 24.14 24.28 2.54
CA PHE A 212 24.10 23.40 3.70
C PHE A 212 23.78 24.15 4.99
N ASN A 213 24.35 25.32 5.18
CA ASN A 213 24.15 26.09 6.40
C ASN A 213 22.82 26.87 6.41
N ASN A 214 22.24 27.16 5.26
CA ASN A 214 21.13 28.11 5.14
C ASN A 214 19.87 27.56 4.48
N GLY A 215 19.80 26.30 4.07
CA GLY A 215 18.64 25.82 3.35
C GLY A 215 18.44 24.31 3.32
N THR A 216 17.54 23.89 2.46
CA THR A 216 17.28 22.49 2.13
C THR A 216 17.93 22.15 0.80
N LEU A 217 18.54 20.98 0.72
CA LEU A 217 19.17 20.44 -0.48
C LEU A 217 18.29 19.37 -1.10
N PRO A 218 18.03 19.41 -2.39
CA PRO A 218 17.33 18.35 -3.07
C PRO A 218 18.25 17.13 -3.27
N MET A 219 17.71 15.94 -3.02
CA MET A 219 18.33 14.67 -3.33
C MET A 219 17.51 13.96 -4.39
N TYR A 220 18.18 13.38 -5.39
CA TYR A 220 17.54 12.88 -6.60
C TYR A 220 17.69 11.37 -6.73
N ALA A 221 16.68 10.71 -7.30
CA ALA A 221 16.86 9.36 -7.80
C ALA A 221 17.89 9.35 -8.94
N LYS A 222 18.68 8.30 -9.05
CA LYS A 222 19.75 8.19 -10.07
C LYS A 222 19.22 8.46 -11.48
N ASP A 223 18.02 7.97 -11.80
CA ASP A 223 17.41 8.03 -13.13
C ASP A 223 16.17 8.95 -13.18
N TRP A 224 16.07 9.96 -12.30
CA TRP A 224 14.89 10.79 -12.18
C TRP A 224 14.46 11.48 -13.50
N ARG A 225 15.42 11.81 -14.38
CA ARG A 225 15.12 12.42 -15.68
C ARG A 225 14.55 11.44 -16.69
N SER A 226 15.03 10.20 -16.71
CA SER A 226 14.50 9.17 -17.59
C SER A 226 13.08 8.74 -17.21
N THR A 227 12.77 8.78 -15.93
CA THR A 227 11.43 8.48 -15.42
C THR A 227 10.41 9.56 -15.80
N MET A 228 10.84 10.83 -15.88
CA MET A 228 9.95 11.92 -16.31
C MET A 228 9.76 12.00 -17.82
N SER A 229 10.79 11.64 -18.62
CA SER A 229 10.67 11.63 -20.08
C SER A 229 9.86 10.44 -20.63
N GLY A 230 9.65 9.39 -19.84
CA GLY A 230 8.83 8.24 -20.20
C GLY A 230 7.31 8.47 -20.09
N ALA A 231 6.88 9.57 -19.46
CA ALA A 231 5.47 9.93 -19.33
C ALA A 231 4.90 10.69 -20.54
N GLU A 232 5.77 11.01 -21.54
CA GLU A 232 5.39 11.73 -22.77
C GLU A 232 5.37 10.84 -24.04
N LYS A 233 5.19 9.52 -23.88
CA LYS A 233 5.01 8.61 -25.02
C LYS A 233 3.67 7.91 -24.97
#